data_e3dfb67c8185aa12990b7672a91d77c8
#
_entry.id   e3dfb67c8185aa12990b7672a91d77c8
#
_cell.length_a   1.000
_cell.length_b   1.000
_cell.length_c   1.000
_cell.angle_alpha   90.00
_cell.angle_beta   90.00
_cell.angle_gamma   90.00
#
_symmetry.space_group_name_H-M   'P 1'
#
loop_
_entity.id
_entity.type
_entity.pdbx_description
1 polymer ?
#
loop_
_entity_poly.entity_id
_entity_poly.type
_entity_poly.pdbx_seq_one_letter_code
_entity_poly.pdbx_strand_id
1 'polypeptide(L)'
;MGLMMSPRIHSQAQPPIGHTPLMRVEAINPRTDVHLYLKLEQFNLGGSAKDRTARALIQAALDAGDIGPGSTLVESSSGNLGMALARQALLAGMKFHCVVDPRVNSSTVATMRAYGAHVELLDHPDPETGDWLTARRTRVAELLEEIPDSFNLNQYSNEAAFYAHAEGTMTEIVDQLGQAPTHLLVAMSTTGTLGGCVRKLTELGADTETIGVDAQGSVLFGGQRGTRMLPGYGAGIVTDLSTKFSPSSVERVPDLDAIVAARRLAQVEGLLPGASGGAVIAAFQRLAPTLPSGAEVVAVLHDGGQPYLDTIYSDSWVYEHFDISPPELAARVEGDSE
;
A
#
# COMPACT_ATOMS: atom_id res chain seq x y z
N MET A 1 -27.30 -7.90 -37.34
CA MET A 1 -26.95 -8.56 -36.09
C MET A 1 -25.47 -8.20 -35.82
N GLY A 2 -25.25 -7.01 -35.24
CA GLY A 2 -23.89 -6.48 -35.02
C GLY A 2 -23.37 -7.05 -33.74
N LEU A 3 -22.22 -7.73 -33.78
CA LEU A 3 -21.45 -8.06 -32.58
C LEU A 3 -21.10 -6.76 -31.87
N MET A 4 -21.68 -6.52 -30.72
CA MET A 4 -21.17 -5.54 -29.76
C MET A 4 -19.83 -6.07 -29.27
N MET A 5 -18.75 -5.49 -29.77
CA MET A 5 -17.42 -5.70 -29.20
C MET A 5 -17.43 -5.10 -27.78
N SER A 6 -17.22 -5.92 -26.78
CA SER A 6 -16.92 -5.44 -25.41
C SER A 6 -15.86 -4.35 -25.49
N PRO A 7 -16.01 -3.23 -24.75
CA PRO A 7 -15.00 -2.16 -24.75
C PRO A 7 -13.72 -2.70 -24.11
N ARG A 8 -12.81 -3.21 -24.96
CA ARG A 8 -11.44 -3.44 -24.53
C ARG A 8 -10.83 -2.07 -24.28
N ILE A 9 -10.38 -1.80 -23.07
CA ILE A 9 -9.40 -0.72 -22.79
C ILE A 9 -8.37 -0.86 -23.90
N HIS A 10 -8.16 0.21 -24.68
CA HIS A 10 -7.36 0.16 -25.89
C HIS A 10 -6.00 -0.49 -25.58
N SER A 11 -5.78 -1.69 -26.13
CA SER A 11 -4.64 -2.57 -25.81
C SER A 11 -3.26 -2.02 -26.21
N GLN A 12 -3.21 -0.83 -26.81
CA GLN A 12 -1.97 -0.22 -27.31
C GLN A 12 -1.36 0.84 -26.39
N ALA A 13 -2.00 1.21 -25.28
CA ALA A 13 -1.52 2.27 -24.39
C ALA A 13 -1.72 1.97 -22.89
N GLN A 14 -1.82 0.71 -22.50
CA GLN A 14 -1.84 0.42 -21.07
C GLN A 14 -0.45 0.66 -20.47
N PRO A 15 -0.36 1.57 -19.48
CA PRO A 15 0.90 1.79 -18.78
C PRO A 15 1.42 0.48 -18.18
N PRO A 16 2.73 0.25 -18.17
CA PRO A 16 3.30 -0.94 -17.57
C PRO A 16 2.96 -0.97 -16.08
N ILE A 17 2.18 -1.96 -15.66
CA ILE A 17 1.87 -2.28 -14.27
C ILE A 17 2.33 -3.70 -14.05
N GLY A 18 3.15 -3.90 -13.02
CA GLY A 18 3.81 -5.16 -12.77
C GLY A 18 5.22 -5.23 -13.32
N HIS A 19 5.80 -6.42 -13.27
CA HIS A 19 7.20 -6.68 -13.60
C HIS A 19 8.16 -5.74 -12.86
N THR A 20 7.80 -5.41 -11.61
CA THR A 20 8.64 -4.57 -10.75
C THR A 20 9.90 -5.31 -10.34
N PRO A 21 11.04 -4.60 -10.15
CA PRO A 21 12.29 -5.26 -9.78
C PRO A 21 12.22 -5.97 -8.44
N LEU A 22 12.90 -7.11 -8.32
CA LEU A 22 13.31 -7.75 -7.08
C LEU A 22 14.82 -7.53 -6.93
N MET A 23 15.22 -6.74 -5.94
CA MET A 23 16.60 -6.30 -5.76
C MET A 23 17.18 -6.89 -4.48
N ARG A 24 18.31 -7.61 -4.58
CA ARG A 24 19.08 -8.01 -3.41
C ARG A 24 19.82 -6.81 -2.83
N VAL A 25 19.78 -6.64 -1.50
CA VAL A 25 20.45 -5.57 -0.77
C VAL A 25 21.32 -6.13 0.35
N GLU A 26 22.41 -5.45 0.66
CA GLU A 26 23.41 -5.95 1.61
C GLU A 26 23.74 -4.94 2.71
N ALA A 27 23.80 -3.64 2.40
CA ALA A 27 24.26 -2.63 3.37
C ALA A 27 23.26 -2.39 4.52
N ILE A 28 21.96 -2.56 4.28
CA ILE A 28 20.91 -2.47 5.31
C ILE A 28 20.75 -3.78 6.11
N ASN A 29 21.27 -4.90 5.60
CA ASN A 29 21.13 -6.21 6.21
C ASN A 29 22.21 -6.43 7.28
N PRO A 30 21.85 -6.64 8.57
CA PRO A 30 22.84 -6.86 9.63
C PRO A 30 23.47 -8.24 9.60
N ARG A 31 23.03 -9.15 8.70
CA ARG A 31 23.46 -10.56 8.62
C ARG A 31 23.98 -10.89 7.23
N THR A 32 25.20 -11.42 7.14
CA THR A 32 25.80 -11.85 5.87
C THR A 32 25.35 -13.23 5.40
N ASP A 33 24.78 -14.02 6.30
CA ASP A 33 24.29 -15.38 6.07
C ASP A 33 22.76 -15.43 5.87
N VAL A 34 22.09 -14.28 5.78
CA VAL A 34 20.68 -14.10 5.41
C VAL A 34 20.64 -13.25 4.14
N HIS A 35 19.76 -13.61 3.20
CA HIS A 35 19.64 -12.88 1.94
C HIS A 35 18.37 -12.03 1.95
N LEU A 36 18.52 -10.71 1.91
CA LEU A 36 17.41 -9.76 1.85
C LEU A 36 17.19 -9.29 0.42
N TYR A 37 15.93 -9.44 -0.04
CA TYR A 37 15.46 -8.95 -1.33
C TYR A 37 14.33 -7.95 -1.12
N LEU A 38 14.34 -6.86 -1.88
CA LEU A 38 13.30 -5.83 -1.87
C LEU A 38 12.50 -5.90 -3.16
N LYS A 39 11.18 -6.12 -3.05
CA LYS A 39 10.25 -6.01 -4.17
C LYS A 39 9.81 -4.57 -4.31
N LEU A 40 10.28 -3.91 -5.39
CA LEU A 40 10.21 -2.46 -5.55
C LEU A 40 8.93 -2.04 -6.30
N GLU A 41 7.79 -2.02 -5.61
CA GLU A 41 6.49 -1.68 -6.20
C GLU A 41 6.35 -0.20 -6.62
N GLN A 42 7.27 0.67 -6.20
CA GLN A 42 7.37 2.04 -6.68
C GLN A 42 7.68 2.15 -8.18
N PHE A 43 8.16 1.08 -8.81
CA PHE A 43 8.43 1.04 -10.24
C PHE A 43 7.18 0.75 -11.09
N ASN A 44 6.02 0.50 -10.49
CA ASN A 44 4.77 0.66 -11.22
C ASN A 44 4.65 2.10 -11.72
N LEU A 45 4.03 2.33 -12.87
CA LEU A 45 3.97 3.66 -13.48
C LEU A 45 3.37 4.74 -12.58
N GLY A 46 2.43 4.41 -11.71
CA GLY A 46 1.85 5.32 -10.73
C GLY A 46 2.61 5.40 -9.42
N GLY A 47 3.76 4.72 -9.33
CA GLY A 47 4.65 4.82 -8.19
C GLY A 47 4.29 3.92 -7.00
N SER A 48 3.34 2.98 -7.14
CA SER A 48 2.97 2.11 -6.02
C SER A 48 2.33 0.78 -6.40
N ALA A 49 2.28 -0.14 -5.45
CA ALA A 49 1.54 -1.41 -5.53
C ALA A 49 0.04 -1.22 -5.81
N LYS A 50 -0.52 -0.04 -5.51
CA LYS A 50 -1.94 0.26 -5.71
C LYS A 50 -2.34 0.34 -7.18
N ASP A 51 -1.40 0.47 -8.09
CA ASP A 51 -1.66 0.37 -9.52
C ASP A 51 -2.21 -1.01 -9.91
N ARG A 52 -1.65 -2.06 -9.32
CA ARG A 52 -2.13 -3.44 -9.49
C ARG A 52 -3.55 -3.59 -8.95
N THR A 53 -3.75 -3.12 -7.72
CA THR A 53 -5.05 -3.17 -7.05
C THR A 53 -6.11 -2.42 -7.83
N ALA A 54 -5.87 -1.15 -8.22
CA ALA A 54 -6.82 -0.33 -8.96
C ALA A 54 -7.21 -0.97 -10.30
N ARG A 55 -6.21 -1.48 -11.05
CA ARG A 55 -6.47 -2.18 -12.33
C ARG A 55 -7.35 -3.41 -12.12
N ALA A 56 -7.06 -4.23 -11.12
CA ALA A 56 -7.83 -5.44 -10.87
C ALA A 56 -9.25 -5.17 -10.39
N LEU A 57 -9.45 -4.17 -9.54
CA LEU A 57 -10.77 -3.76 -9.06
C LEU A 57 -11.66 -3.28 -10.23
N ILE A 58 -11.11 -2.40 -11.08
CA ILE A 58 -11.84 -1.89 -12.25
C ILE A 58 -12.10 -3.01 -13.25
N GLN A 59 -11.13 -3.88 -13.53
CA GLN A 59 -11.31 -4.98 -14.48
C GLN A 59 -12.38 -5.96 -13.99
N ALA A 60 -12.38 -6.31 -12.71
CA ALA A 60 -13.41 -7.18 -12.13
C ALA A 60 -14.82 -6.59 -12.27
N ALA A 61 -14.99 -5.29 -12.03
CA ALA A 61 -16.27 -4.61 -12.17
C ALA A 61 -16.71 -4.49 -13.65
N LEU A 62 -15.75 -4.29 -14.58
CA LEU A 62 -16.02 -4.33 -16.03
C LEU A 62 -16.47 -5.72 -16.50
N ASP A 63 -15.78 -6.77 -16.04
CA ASP A 63 -16.09 -8.16 -16.40
C ASP A 63 -17.45 -8.61 -15.83
N ALA A 64 -17.84 -8.08 -14.67
CA ALA A 64 -19.17 -8.28 -14.08
C ALA A 64 -20.28 -7.49 -14.79
N GLY A 65 -19.92 -6.47 -15.59
CA GLY A 65 -20.88 -5.57 -16.22
C GLY A 65 -21.46 -4.50 -15.29
N ASP A 66 -20.85 -4.30 -14.11
CA ASP A 66 -21.28 -3.32 -13.12
C ASP A 66 -20.95 -1.89 -13.54
N ILE A 67 -19.88 -1.70 -14.33
CA ILE A 67 -19.39 -0.41 -14.82
C ILE A 67 -19.04 -0.48 -16.31
N GLY A 68 -18.98 0.70 -16.95
CA GLY A 68 -18.59 0.84 -18.36
C GLY A 68 -18.03 2.23 -18.67
N PRO A 69 -17.67 2.50 -19.92
CA PRO A 69 -17.28 3.83 -20.35
C PRO A 69 -18.38 4.86 -20.01
N GLY A 70 -18.00 5.95 -19.34
CA GLY A 70 -18.93 6.98 -18.88
C GLY A 70 -19.40 6.82 -17.44
N SER A 71 -19.32 5.64 -16.85
CA SER A 71 -19.62 5.42 -15.42
C SER A 71 -18.76 6.30 -14.52
N THR A 72 -19.26 6.60 -13.34
CA THR A 72 -18.54 7.38 -12.32
C THR A 72 -18.09 6.46 -11.18
N LEU A 73 -16.79 6.31 -10.99
CA LEU A 73 -16.27 5.64 -9.80
C LEU A 73 -16.26 6.62 -8.62
N VAL A 74 -16.77 6.19 -7.47
CA VAL A 74 -16.79 6.98 -6.22
C VAL A 74 -16.03 6.20 -5.15
N GLU A 75 -14.98 6.78 -4.57
CA GLU A 75 -14.19 6.09 -3.55
C GLU A 75 -13.66 7.07 -2.49
N SER A 76 -13.37 6.53 -1.32
CA SER A 76 -12.69 7.24 -0.24
C SER A 76 -11.24 6.79 -0.16
N SER A 77 -10.32 7.62 -0.65
CA SER A 77 -8.90 7.30 -0.58
C SER A 77 -8.03 8.55 -0.57
N SER A 78 -7.31 8.78 0.52
CA SER A 78 -6.35 9.88 0.69
C SER A 78 -4.90 9.55 0.28
N GLY A 79 -4.67 8.42 -0.39
CA GLY A 79 -3.32 7.94 -0.71
C GLY A 79 -3.20 7.33 -2.10
N ASN A 80 -2.26 6.41 -2.23
CA ASN A 80 -1.87 5.77 -3.49
C ASN A 80 -3.03 5.14 -4.28
N LEU A 81 -4.06 4.58 -3.59
CA LEU A 81 -5.19 4.00 -4.31
C LEU A 81 -6.01 5.08 -5.03
N GLY A 82 -6.24 6.25 -4.40
CA GLY A 82 -6.95 7.36 -5.04
C GLY A 82 -6.24 7.81 -6.32
N MET A 83 -4.91 7.97 -6.29
CA MET A 83 -4.12 8.31 -7.47
C MET A 83 -4.18 7.21 -8.55
N ALA A 84 -4.08 5.95 -8.14
CA ALA A 84 -4.15 4.82 -9.07
C ALA A 84 -5.54 4.69 -9.72
N LEU A 85 -6.62 4.86 -8.96
CA LEU A 85 -8.00 4.86 -9.47
C LEU A 85 -8.25 6.03 -10.41
N ALA A 86 -7.79 7.25 -10.06
CA ALA A 86 -7.92 8.42 -10.93
C ALA A 86 -7.31 8.16 -12.31
N ARG A 87 -6.10 7.58 -12.34
CA ARG A 87 -5.42 7.24 -13.59
C ARG A 87 -6.12 6.12 -14.35
N GLN A 88 -6.50 5.03 -13.68
CA GLN A 88 -7.15 3.89 -14.33
C GLN A 88 -8.55 4.24 -14.86
N ALA A 89 -9.32 5.04 -14.12
CA ALA A 89 -10.62 5.55 -14.55
C ALA A 89 -10.48 6.41 -15.83
N LEU A 90 -9.52 7.33 -15.86
CA LEU A 90 -9.22 8.14 -17.05
C LEU A 90 -8.93 7.25 -18.26
N LEU A 91 -8.07 6.23 -18.11
CA LEU A 91 -7.70 5.31 -19.20
C LEU A 91 -8.87 4.42 -19.67
N ALA A 92 -9.82 4.15 -18.80
CA ALA A 92 -11.03 3.39 -19.08
C ALA A 92 -12.19 4.25 -19.60
N GLY A 93 -12.00 5.56 -19.76
CA GLY A 93 -13.04 6.48 -20.21
C GLY A 93 -14.15 6.70 -19.16
N MET A 94 -13.83 6.55 -17.89
CA MET A 94 -14.70 6.72 -16.73
C MET A 94 -14.38 8.03 -16.01
N LYS A 95 -15.32 8.49 -15.18
CA LYS A 95 -15.11 9.59 -14.23
C LYS A 95 -14.68 9.03 -12.89
N PHE A 96 -13.94 9.81 -12.12
CA PHE A 96 -13.58 9.45 -10.76
C PHE A 96 -13.88 10.59 -9.80
N HIS A 97 -14.62 10.29 -8.74
CA HIS A 97 -14.95 11.18 -7.63
C HIS A 97 -14.30 10.60 -6.36
N CYS A 98 -13.38 11.33 -5.78
CA CYS A 98 -12.63 10.91 -4.58
C CYS A 98 -12.97 11.77 -3.39
N VAL A 99 -13.42 11.16 -2.29
CA VAL A 99 -13.67 11.85 -1.02
C VAL A 99 -12.44 11.72 -0.14
N VAL A 100 -11.92 12.87 0.32
CA VAL A 100 -10.73 12.95 1.19
C VAL A 100 -10.99 13.80 2.42
N ASP A 101 -10.14 13.71 3.43
CA ASP A 101 -10.15 14.56 4.62
C ASP A 101 -8.91 15.46 4.68
N PRO A 102 -8.83 16.47 5.59
CA PRO A 102 -7.72 17.42 5.66
C PRO A 102 -6.33 16.84 5.91
N ARG A 103 -6.23 15.56 6.28
CA ARG A 103 -4.95 14.87 6.51
C ARG A 103 -4.31 14.35 5.21
N VAL A 104 -4.99 14.51 4.06
CA VAL A 104 -4.47 14.12 2.75
C VAL A 104 -3.29 15.00 2.35
N ASN A 105 -2.23 14.40 1.79
CA ASN A 105 -1.13 15.16 1.24
C ASN A 105 -1.59 16.00 0.03
N SER A 106 -1.19 17.25 -0.01
CA SER A 106 -1.53 18.19 -1.11
C SER A 106 -1.08 17.69 -2.48
N SER A 107 0.08 17.02 -2.55
CA SER A 107 0.59 16.38 -3.76
C SER A 107 -0.31 15.26 -4.28
N THR A 108 -0.90 14.47 -3.38
CA THR A 108 -1.87 13.41 -3.72
C THR A 108 -3.13 14.01 -4.36
N VAL A 109 -3.69 15.08 -3.77
CA VAL A 109 -4.84 15.79 -4.32
C VAL A 109 -4.52 16.38 -5.69
N ALA A 110 -3.36 17.06 -5.80
CA ALA A 110 -2.92 17.65 -7.07
C ALA A 110 -2.76 16.58 -8.17
N THR A 111 -2.21 15.42 -7.84
CA THR A 111 -2.05 14.30 -8.78
C THR A 111 -3.40 13.75 -9.24
N MET A 112 -4.35 13.50 -8.34
CA MET A 112 -5.70 13.04 -8.70
C MET A 112 -6.39 14.05 -9.62
N ARG A 113 -6.32 15.34 -9.30
CA ARG A 113 -6.89 16.42 -10.14
C ARG A 113 -6.20 16.53 -11.51
N ALA A 114 -4.90 16.31 -11.58
CA ALA A 114 -4.16 16.30 -12.84
C ALA A 114 -4.64 15.16 -13.77
N TYR A 115 -5.11 14.04 -13.22
CA TYR A 115 -5.77 12.96 -13.97
C TYR A 115 -7.26 13.23 -14.25
N GLY A 116 -7.79 14.42 -13.89
CA GLY A 116 -9.17 14.79 -14.15
C GLY A 116 -10.17 14.30 -13.10
N ALA A 117 -9.71 13.78 -11.97
CA ALA A 117 -10.61 13.37 -10.90
C ALA A 117 -11.25 14.58 -10.20
N HIS A 118 -12.52 14.45 -9.84
CA HIS A 118 -13.14 15.35 -8.88
C HIS A 118 -12.72 14.95 -7.48
N VAL A 119 -12.08 15.85 -6.74
CA VAL A 119 -11.63 15.61 -5.37
C VAL A 119 -12.40 16.49 -4.42
N GLU A 120 -13.26 15.87 -3.60
CA GLU A 120 -14.07 16.51 -2.57
C GLU A 120 -13.35 16.41 -1.23
N LEU A 121 -13.06 17.56 -0.62
CA LEU A 121 -12.44 17.66 0.70
C LEU A 121 -13.54 17.89 1.72
N LEU A 122 -13.64 17.01 2.71
CA LEU A 122 -14.57 17.18 3.83
C LEU A 122 -14.05 18.25 4.80
N ASP A 123 -14.97 19.06 5.29
CA ASP A 123 -14.67 20.14 6.25
C ASP A 123 -14.72 19.66 7.71
N HIS A 124 -15.47 18.59 8.00
CA HIS A 124 -15.71 18.12 9.37
C HIS A 124 -15.69 16.59 9.45
N PRO A 125 -15.21 16.03 10.59
CA PRO A 125 -15.35 14.61 10.86
C PRO A 125 -16.82 14.26 11.13
N ASP A 126 -17.12 12.99 11.20
CA ASP A 126 -18.46 12.50 11.57
C ASP A 126 -18.89 13.07 12.93
N PRO A 127 -20.08 13.69 13.03
CA PRO A 127 -20.51 14.42 14.21
C PRO A 127 -20.78 13.52 15.42
N GLU A 128 -21.09 12.24 15.21
CA GLU A 128 -21.40 11.31 16.29
C GLU A 128 -20.12 10.63 16.83
N THR A 129 -19.23 10.24 15.92
CA THR A 129 -18.05 9.45 16.28
C THR A 129 -16.75 10.26 16.33
N GLY A 130 -16.73 11.47 15.76
CA GLY A 130 -15.51 12.28 15.56
C GLY A 130 -14.51 11.66 14.59
N ASP A 131 -14.91 10.61 13.84
CA ASP A 131 -14.01 9.85 12.98
C ASP A 131 -14.08 10.30 11.51
N TRP A 132 -12.92 10.59 10.93
CA TRP A 132 -12.83 11.02 9.54
C TRP A 132 -13.12 9.90 8.53
N LEU A 133 -12.80 8.65 8.86
CA LEU A 133 -13.09 7.54 7.96
C LEU A 133 -14.60 7.30 7.86
N THR A 134 -15.30 7.39 8.99
CA THR A 134 -16.76 7.32 9.02
C THR A 134 -17.38 8.42 8.18
N ALA A 135 -16.96 9.68 8.37
CA ALA A 135 -17.45 10.82 7.57
C ALA A 135 -17.25 10.59 6.06
N ARG A 136 -16.06 10.17 5.66
CA ARG A 136 -15.77 9.88 4.23
C ARG A 136 -16.62 8.76 3.66
N ARG A 137 -16.85 7.68 4.43
CA ARG A 137 -17.70 6.55 3.99
C ARG A 137 -19.16 6.95 3.87
N THR A 138 -19.68 7.76 4.80
CA THR A 138 -21.03 8.31 4.73
C THR A 138 -21.17 9.16 3.46
N ARG A 139 -20.21 10.06 3.19
CA ARG A 139 -20.26 10.91 2.00
C ARG A 139 -20.18 10.10 0.70
N VAL A 140 -19.39 9.02 0.66
CA VAL A 140 -19.36 8.09 -0.48
C VAL A 140 -20.74 7.46 -0.70
N ALA A 141 -21.42 7.04 0.37
CA ALA A 141 -22.78 6.46 0.25
C ALA A 141 -23.79 7.48 -0.30
N GLU A 142 -23.76 8.72 0.17
CA GLU A 142 -24.60 9.81 -0.35
C GLU A 142 -24.32 10.07 -1.85
N LEU A 143 -23.05 10.14 -2.25
CA LEU A 143 -22.67 10.37 -3.64
C LEU A 143 -23.12 9.23 -4.57
N LEU A 144 -23.16 8.00 -4.08
CA LEU A 144 -23.70 6.87 -4.85
C LEU A 144 -25.21 6.99 -5.09
N GLU A 145 -25.95 7.68 -4.22
CA GLU A 145 -27.37 8.00 -4.42
C GLU A 145 -27.56 9.25 -5.31
N GLU A 146 -26.67 10.24 -5.17
CA GLU A 146 -26.75 11.51 -5.90
C GLU A 146 -26.30 11.41 -7.36
N ILE A 147 -25.29 10.58 -7.66
CA ILE A 147 -24.67 10.51 -8.99
C ILE A 147 -25.22 9.29 -9.76
N PRO A 148 -25.97 9.49 -10.84
CA PRO A 148 -26.41 8.37 -11.69
C PRO A 148 -25.22 7.60 -12.29
N ASP A 149 -25.38 6.30 -12.44
CA ASP A 149 -24.35 5.39 -12.97
C ASP A 149 -23.03 5.50 -12.21
N SER A 150 -23.12 5.60 -10.89
CA SER A 150 -21.97 5.63 -10.00
C SER A 150 -21.76 4.27 -9.32
N PHE A 151 -20.48 3.94 -9.01
CA PHE A 151 -20.10 2.66 -8.44
C PHE A 151 -18.94 2.83 -7.45
N ASN A 152 -19.00 2.11 -6.32
CA ASN A 152 -17.92 2.00 -5.37
C ASN A 152 -17.21 0.65 -5.48
N LEU A 153 -15.92 0.66 -5.71
CA LEU A 153 -15.11 -0.56 -5.88
C LEU A 153 -14.80 -1.29 -4.57
N ASN A 154 -14.97 -0.61 -3.44
CA ASN A 154 -14.80 -1.11 -2.07
C ASN A 154 -13.51 -1.89 -1.81
N GLN A 155 -12.41 -1.17 -1.72
CA GLN A 155 -11.08 -1.74 -1.49
C GLN A 155 -10.93 -2.58 -0.21
N TYR A 156 -11.85 -2.45 0.74
CA TYR A 156 -11.77 -3.12 2.05
C TYR A 156 -12.39 -4.53 2.05
N SER A 157 -13.21 -4.86 1.05
CA SER A 157 -13.92 -6.15 0.95
C SER A 157 -13.73 -6.86 -0.38
N ASN A 158 -13.31 -6.17 -1.45
CA ASN A 158 -13.25 -6.71 -2.79
C ASN A 158 -12.01 -7.61 -2.99
N GLU A 159 -12.25 -8.91 -3.20
CA GLU A 159 -11.18 -9.90 -3.38
C GLU A 159 -10.38 -9.77 -4.69
N ALA A 160 -10.79 -8.92 -5.63
CA ALA A 160 -9.95 -8.60 -6.78
C ALA A 160 -8.59 -8.02 -6.37
N ALA A 161 -8.51 -7.40 -5.16
CA ALA A 161 -7.26 -6.99 -4.57
C ALA A 161 -6.33 -8.18 -4.28
N PHE A 162 -6.85 -9.31 -3.79
CA PHE A 162 -6.05 -10.53 -3.59
C PHE A 162 -5.53 -11.07 -4.92
N TYR A 163 -6.40 -11.16 -5.92
CA TYR A 163 -6.03 -11.65 -7.23
C TYR A 163 -4.91 -10.82 -7.86
N ALA A 164 -4.97 -9.48 -7.74
CA ALA A 164 -3.94 -8.58 -8.23
C ALA A 164 -2.54 -8.90 -7.69
N HIS A 165 -2.45 -9.29 -6.42
CA HIS A 165 -1.18 -9.55 -5.76
C HIS A 165 -0.77 -11.02 -5.77
N ALA A 166 -1.72 -11.95 -5.88
CA ALA A 166 -1.44 -13.37 -6.11
C ALA A 166 -0.80 -13.56 -7.49
N GLU A 167 -1.51 -13.13 -8.56
CA GLU A 167 -1.07 -13.32 -9.94
C GLU A 167 -0.04 -12.28 -10.42
N GLY A 168 0.09 -11.17 -9.71
CA GLY A 168 1.10 -10.16 -9.97
C GLY A 168 2.29 -10.26 -9.02
N THR A 169 2.22 -9.61 -7.86
CA THR A 169 3.36 -9.42 -6.96
C THR A 169 4.02 -10.74 -6.55
N MET A 170 3.23 -11.73 -6.07
CA MET A 170 3.82 -12.97 -5.57
C MET A 170 4.34 -13.87 -6.67
N THR A 171 3.60 -13.99 -7.78
CA THR A 171 4.08 -14.74 -8.96
C THR A 171 5.40 -14.16 -9.47
N GLU A 172 5.49 -12.83 -9.60
CA GLU A 172 6.73 -12.16 -10.02
C GLU A 172 7.89 -12.39 -9.04
N ILE A 173 7.63 -12.40 -7.72
CA ILE A 173 8.65 -12.71 -6.69
C ILE A 173 9.19 -14.13 -6.91
N VAL A 174 8.31 -15.12 -7.06
CA VAL A 174 8.71 -16.51 -7.28
C VAL A 174 9.49 -16.67 -8.59
N ASP A 175 9.03 -16.05 -9.67
CA ASP A 175 9.70 -16.11 -10.97
C ASP A 175 11.10 -15.47 -10.94
N GLN A 176 11.23 -14.31 -10.26
CA GLN A 176 12.49 -13.58 -10.17
C GLN A 176 13.50 -14.22 -9.21
N LEU A 177 13.01 -14.86 -8.14
CA LEU A 177 13.85 -15.57 -7.17
C LEU A 177 14.17 -17.00 -7.63
N GLY A 178 13.34 -17.56 -8.52
CA GLY A 178 13.41 -18.94 -8.99
C GLY A 178 12.79 -19.96 -8.04
N GLN A 179 12.27 -19.50 -6.89
CA GLN A 179 11.58 -20.29 -5.86
C GLN A 179 10.75 -19.40 -4.95
N ALA A 180 9.90 -19.99 -4.11
CA ALA A 180 9.24 -19.24 -3.05
C ALA A 180 10.27 -18.80 -1.99
N PRO A 181 10.19 -17.58 -1.44
CA PRO A 181 11.07 -17.13 -0.37
C PRO A 181 10.79 -17.92 0.92
N THR A 182 11.78 -18.01 1.82
CA THR A 182 11.57 -18.60 3.15
C THR A 182 10.73 -17.69 4.04
N HIS A 183 10.89 -16.35 3.89
CA HIS A 183 10.16 -15.35 4.66
C HIS A 183 9.67 -14.23 3.74
N LEU A 184 8.45 -13.77 3.96
CA LEU A 184 7.84 -12.67 3.20
C LEU A 184 7.29 -11.61 4.17
N LEU A 185 7.84 -10.40 4.12
CA LEU A 185 7.38 -9.26 4.92
C LEU A 185 6.55 -8.31 4.06
N VAL A 186 5.33 -8.02 4.48
CA VAL A 186 4.40 -7.13 3.75
C VAL A 186 3.69 -6.20 4.71
N ALA A 187 3.78 -4.89 4.49
CA ALA A 187 3.02 -3.91 5.25
C ALA A 187 1.51 -4.04 4.97
N MET A 188 0.72 -3.97 6.03
CA MET A 188 -0.73 -4.17 5.98
C MET A 188 -1.51 -2.88 6.24
N SER A 189 -2.54 -2.65 5.43
CA SER A 189 -3.60 -1.67 5.69
C SER A 189 -4.95 -2.27 5.31
N THR A 190 -5.34 -2.27 4.02
CA THR A 190 -6.53 -3.01 3.55
C THR A 190 -6.31 -4.53 3.54
N THR A 191 -5.09 -4.99 3.69
CA THR A 191 -4.60 -6.37 3.69
C THR A 191 -4.61 -7.08 2.33
N GLY A 192 -5.01 -6.40 1.26
CA GLY A 192 -5.09 -6.98 -0.10
C GLY A 192 -3.76 -7.56 -0.61
N THR A 193 -2.64 -6.86 -0.36
CA THR A 193 -1.31 -7.31 -0.84
C THR A 193 -0.89 -8.61 -0.15
N LEU A 194 -0.89 -8.61 1.19
CA LEU A 194 -0.47 -9.79 1.94
C LEU A 194 -1.41 -10.99 1.71
N GLY A 195 -2.73 -10.76 1.74
CA GLY A 195 -3.71 -11.82 1.50
C GLY A 195 -3.59 -12.45 0.10
N GLY A 196 -3.30 -11.64 -0.91
CA GLY A 196 -3.00 -12.15 -2.26
C GLY A 196 -1.72 -13.00 -2.29
N CYS A 197 -0.65 -12.53 -1.64
CA CYS A 197 0.60 -13.29 -1.54
C CYS A 197 0.40 -14.61 -0.79
N VAL A 198 -0.30 -14.61 0.35
CA VAL A 198 -0.63 -15.83 1.11
C VAL A 198 -1.42 -16.82 0.26
N ARG A 199 -2.41 -16.33 -0.50
CA ARG A 199 -3.20 -17.17 -1.42
C ARG A 199 -2.31 -17.88 -2.43
N LYS A 200 -1.40 -17.15 -3.10
CA LYS A 200 -0.48 -17.74 -4.09
C LYS A 200 0.49 -18.74 -3.47
N LEU A 201 1.06 -18.41 -2.32
CA LEU A 201 1.95 -19.33 -1.60
C LEU A 201 1.23 -20.63 -1.21
N THR A 202 -0.03 -20.54 -0.78
CA THR A 202 -0.87 -21.71 -0.49
C THR A 202 -1.13 -22.55 -1.74
N GLU A 203 -1.43 -21.92 -2.88
CA GLU A 203 -1.62 -22.60 -4.17
C GLU A 203 -0.35 -23.37 -4.60
N LEU A 204 0.83 -22.79 -4.33
CA LEU A 204 2.13 -23.40 -4.63
C LEU A 204 2.54 -24.47 -3.63
N GLY A 205 1.83 -24.62 -2.52
CA GLY A 205 2.24 -25.50 -1.41
C GLY A 205 3.55 -25.08 -0.77
N ALA A 206 3.87 -23.77 -0.80
CA ALA A 206 5.14 -23.25 -0.28
C ALA A 206 5.08 -23.09 1.24
N ASP A 207 6.18 -23.47 1.91
CA ASP A 207 6.37 -23.31 3.35
C ASP A 207 7.07 -21.98 3.65
N THR A 208 6.40 -20.88 3.29
CA THR A 208 6.91 -19.52 3.48
C THR A 208 6.33 -18.92 4.75
N GLU A 209 7.19 -18.46 5.66
CA GLU A 209 6.77 -17.64 6.81
C GLU A 209 6.31 -16.27 6.33
N THR A 210 5.01 -15.99 6.45
CA THR A 210 4.41 -14.72 6.04
C THR A 210 4.27 -13.79 7.24
N ILE A 211 4.98 -12.67 7.22
CA ILE A 211 5.02 -11.68 8.29
C ILE A 211 4.22 -10.45 7.86
N GLY A 212 3.08 -10.23 8.51
CA GLY A 212 2.31 -9.01 8.34
C GLY A 212 2.92 -7.87 9.15
N VAL A 213 3.39 -6.82 8.48
CA VAL A 213 3.92 -5.63 9.16
C VAL A 213 2.79 -4.63 9.38
N ASP A 214 2.47 -4.37 10.64
CA ASP A 214 1.35 -3.53 11.06
C ASP A 214 1.84 -2.34 11.88
N ALA A 215 1.05 -1.27 11.92
CA ALA A 215 1.38 -0.13 12.76
C ALA A 215 1.04 -0.40 14.23
N GLN A 216 1.86 0.09 15.13
CA GLN A 216 1.44 0.21 16.52
C GLN A 216 0.18 1.11 16.58
N GLY A 217 -0.88 0.66 17.24
CA GLY A 217 -2.18 1.35 17.26
C GLY A 217 -3.12 0.96 16.12
N SER A 218 -2.77 0.00 15.27
CA SER A 218 -3.68 -0.67 14.33
C SER A 218 -4.53 -1.71 15.04
N VAL A 219 -5.77 -1.93 14.53
CA VAL A 219 -6.70 -2.93 15.07
C VAL A 219 -6.68 -4.27 14.33
N LEU A 220 -5.86 -4.39 13.29
CA LEU A 220 -5.76 -5.62 12.51
C LEU A 220 -5.18 -6.77 13.36
N PHE A 221 -5.66 -7.99 13.12
CA PHE A 221 -5.13 -9.22 13.73
C PHE A 221 -4.92 -9.10 15.26
N GLY A 222 -5.95 -8.61 15.96
CA GLY A 222 -5.92 -8.50 17.42
C GLY A 222 -5.11 -7.32 17.98
N GLY A 223 -4.77 -6.34 17.15
CA GLY A 223 -4.11 -5.11 17.59
C GLY A 223 -5.04 -4.21 18.39
N GLN A 224 -4.45 -3.30 19.15
CA GLN A 224 -5.16 -2.32 19.97
C GLN A 224 -5.17 -0.95 19.31
N ARG A 225 -6.35 -0.29 19.26
CA ARG A 225 -6.49 1.06 18.69
C ARG A 225 -5.61 2.07 19.42
N GLY A 226 -4.83 2.80 18.66
CA GLY A 226 -3.97 3.88 19.13
C GLY A 226 -3.73 4.96 18.08
N THR A 227 -2.94 5.95 18.41
CA THR A 227 -2.51 7.01 17.49
C THR A 227 -1.58 6.43 16.43
N ARG A 228 -1.77 6.84 15.20
CA ARG A 228 -0.94 6.52 14.05
C ARG A 228 -0.79 7.76 13.19
N MET A 229 0.44 8.14 12.92
CA MET A 229 0.76 9.34 12.14
C MET A 229 1.07 9.02 10.68
N LEU A 230 1.63 7.82 10.42
CA LEU A 230 2.10 7.46 9.11
C LEU A 230 1.02 6.75 8.29
N PRO A 231 0.84 7.12 7.00
CA PRO A 231 -0.05 6.43 6.08
C PRO A 231 0.61 5.16 5.49
N GLY A 232 -0.19 4.33 4.84
CA GLY A 232 0.28 3.20 4.05
C GLY A 232 0.35 1.87 4.80
N TYR A 233 0.39 1.87 6.13
CA TYR A 233 0.28 0.67 6.96
C TYR A 233 -0.56 0.93 8.21
N GLY A 234 -1.12 -0.14 8.76
CA GLY A 234 -2.09 -0.08 9.84
C GLY A 234 -3.51 0.32 9.40
N ALA A 235 -4.50 -0.10 10.17
CA ALA A 235 -5.91 0.22 9.97
C ALA A 235 -6.61 0.57 11.29
N GLY A 236 -7.57 1.50 11.21
CA GLY A 236 -8.45 1.85 12.33
C GLY A 236 -9.71 0.99 12.42
N ILE A 237 -9.94 0.12 11.45
CA ILE A 237 -11.04 -0.84 11.38
C ILE A 237 -10.52 -2.22 10.98
N VAL A 238 -11.18 -3.27 11.43
CA VAL A 238 -10.97 -4.61 10.89
C VAL A 238 -11.59 -4.65 9.50
N THR A 239 -10.80 -4.97 8.48
CA THR A 239 -11.28 -5.04 7.09
C THR A 239 -11.86 -6.41 6.80
N ASP A 240 -12.85 -6.50 5.90
CA ASP A 240 -13.41 -7.81 5.51
C ASP A 240 -12.32 -8.71 4.91
N LEU A 241 -11.40 -8.12 4.14
CA LEU A 241 -10.27 -8.85 3.58
C LEU A 241 -9.37 -9.45 4.66
N SER A 242 -9.17 -8.76 5.80
CA SER A 242 -8.32 -9.27 6.89
C SER A 242 -8.89 -10.50 7.58
N THR A 243 -10.18 -10.79 7.42
CA THR A 243 -10.83 -11.98 8.00
C THR A 243 -10.71 -13.23 7.13
N LYS A 244 -10.19 -13.09 5.90
CA LYS A 244 -10.17 -14.16 4.89
C LYS A 244 -8.85 -14.92 4.81
N PHE A 245 -7.86 -14.53 5.58
CA PHE A 245 -6.57 -15.21 5.69
C PHE A 245 -5.91 -14.92 7.04
N SER A 246 -4.83 -15.63 7.35
CA SER A 246 -4.00 -15.34 8.51
C SER A 246 -2.54 -15.35 8.09
N PRO A 247 -1.75 -14.31 8.43
CA PRO A 247 -0.30 -14.37 8.31
C PRO A 247 0.28 -15.36 9.34
N SER A 248 1.50 -15.83 9.14
CA SER A 248 2.22 -16.67 10.11
C SER A 248 2.49 -15.89 11.40
N SER A 249 2.84 -14.61 11.27
CA SER A 249 3.04 -13.69 12.40
C SER A 249 2.70 -12.25 12.03
N VAL A 250 2.61 -11.38 13.06
CA VAL A 250 2.38 -9.95 12.89
C VAL A 250 3.41 -9.17 13.70
N GLU A 251 4.21 -8.36 13.00
CA GLU A 251 5.15 -7.41 13.60
C GLU A 251 4.53 -6.02 13.66
N ARG A 252 4.45 -5.44 14.87
CA ARG A 252 3.93 -4.09 15.08
C ARG A 252 5.07 -3.10 15.23
N VAL A 253 5.12 -2.17 14.29
CA VAL A 253 6.20 -1.19 14.17
C VAL A 253 5.69 0.20 14.60
N PRO A 254 6.37 0.87 15.56
CA PRO A 254 6.12 2.26 15.87
C PRO A 254 6.45 3.17 14.68
N ASP A 255 5.74 4.29 14.56
CA ASP A 255 5.94 5.25 13.46
C ASP A 255 7.39 5.78 13.40
N LEU A 256 8.01 6.09 14.55
CA LEU A 256 9.38 6.59 14.58
C LEU A 256 10.40 5.56 14.08
N ASP A 257 10.22 4.28 14.39
CA ASP A 257 11.12 3.23 13.90
C ASP A 257 11.01 3.06 12.38
N ALA A 258 9.79 3.21 11.85
CA ALA A 258 9.57 3.22 10.41
C ALA A 258 10.27 4.40 9.73
N ILE A 259 10.25 5.60 10.34
CA ILE A 259 10.95 6.78 9.83
C ILE A 259 12.47 6.55 9.83
N VAL A 260 13.02 6.09 10.94
CA VAL A 260 14.47 5.81 11.06
C VAL A 260 14.91 4.79 10.03
N ALA A 261 14.20 3.69 9.89
CA ALA A 261 14.54 2.65 8.92
C ALA A 261 14.40 3.10 7.46
N ALA A 262 13.39 3.93 7.15
CA ALA A 262 13.23 4.51 5.80
C ALA A 262 14.41 5.41 5.44
N ARG A 263 14.83 6.30 6.36
CA ARG A 263 15.98 7.19 6.16
C ARG A 263 17.29 6.41 6.05
N ARG A 264 17.48 5.39 6.90
CA ARG A 264 18.65 4.53 6.84
C ARG A 264 18.75 3.79 5.52
N LEU A 265 17.65 3.20 5.03
CA LEU A 265 17.63 2.53 3.72
C LEU A 265 18.02 3.50 2.60
N ALA A 266 17.54 4.75 2.66
CA ALA A 266 17.88 5.77 1.67
C ALA A 266 19.38 6.11 1.68
N GLN A 267 19.99 6.18 2.86
CA GLN A 267 21.41 6.53 3.00
C GLN A 267 22.36 5.40 2.62
N VAL A 268 22.03 4.14 2.93
CA VAL A 268 22.96 3.02 2.74
C VAL A 268 22.76 2.24 1.44
N GLU A 269 21.53 2.24 0.88
CA GLU A 269 21.20 1.52 -0.37
C GLU A 269 20.81 2.47 -1.52
N GLY A 270 20.67 3.78 -1.26
CA GLY A 270 20.22 4.74 -2.27
C GLY A 270 18.72 4.55 -2.68
N LEU A 271 17.96 3.81 -1.88
CA LEU A 271 16.54 3.54 -2.11
C LEU A 271 15.70 4.42 -1.19
N LEU A 272 14.82 5.24 -1.77
CA LEU A 272 13.93 6.14 -1.04
C LEU A 272 12.54 5.50 -0.92
N PRO A 273 12.21 4.77 0.17
CA PRO A 273 10.91 4.13 0.32
C PRO A 273 9.87 5.10 0.91
N GLY A 274 8.56 4.76 0.75
CA GLY A 274 7.52 5.36 1.56
C GLY A 274 7.52 4.87 3.01
N ALA A 275 6.63 5.42 3.84
CA ALA A 275 6.55 5.10 5.27
C ALA A 275 6.34 3.60 5.55
N SER A 276 5.48 2.94 4.78
CA SER A 276 5.24 1.50 4.89
C SER A 276 6.47 0.66 4.56
N GLY A 277 7.30 1.13 3.60
CA GLY A 277 8.57 0.49 3.27
C GLY A 277 9.57 0.59 4.44
N GLY A 278 9.63 1.76 5.10
CA GLY A 278 10.40 1.92 6.33
C GLY A 278 9.95 0.97 7.44
N ALA A 279 8.64 0.80 7.63
CA ALA A 279 8.11 -0.15 8.61
C ALA A 279 8.52 -1.60 8.30
N VAL A 280 8.50 -2.01 7.04
CA VAL A 280 8.94 -3.35 6.63
C VAL A 280 10.42 -3.56 6.90
N ILE A 281 11.27 -2.57 6.65
CA ILE A 281 12.71 -2.63 6.95
C ILE A 281 12.94 -2.68 8.46
N ALA A 282 12.24 -1.87 9.27
CA ALA A 282 12.34 -1.94 10.73
C ALA A 282 11.94 -3.32 11.28
N ALA A 283 10.86 -3.89 10.76
CA ALA A 283 10.45 -5.25 11.12
C ALA A 283 11.52 -6.29 10.74
N PHE A 284 12.08 -6.20 9.53
CA PHE A 284 13.18 -7.08 9.12
C PHE A 284 14.38 -6.98 10.07
N GLN A 285 14.82 -5.77 10.41
CA GLN A 285 15.97 -5.57 11.30
C GLN A 285 15.76 -6.17 12.69
N ARG A 286 14.54 -6.15 13.22
CA ARG A 286 14.18 -6.80 14.49
C ARG A 286 14.20 -8.33 14.39
N LEU A 287 13.76 -8.87 13.27
CA LEU A 287 13.67 -10.32 13.05
C LEU A 287 15.01 -10.93 12.62
N ALA A 288 15.87 -10.18 11.95
CA ALA A 288 17.13 -10.66 11.37
C ALA A 288 17.98 -11.51 12.34
N PRO A 289 18.16 -11.16 13.64
CA PRO A 289 18.92 -11.98 14.59
C PRO A 289 18.40 -13.40 14.80
N THR A 290 17.09 -13.63 14.59
CA THR A 290 16.42 -14.92 14.86
C THR A 290 16.24 -15.76 13.60
N LEU A 291 16.47 -15.20 12.42
CA LEU A 291 16.30 -15.90 11.15
C LEU A 291 17.33 -17.04 11.00
N PRO A 292 16.96 -18.17 10.40
CA PRO A 292 17.90 -19.23 10.11
C PRO A 292 18.96 -18.81 9.10
N SER A 293 20.17 -19.35 9.22
CA SER A 293 21.21 -19.14 8.21
C SER A 293 20.75 -19.66 6.85
N GLY A 294 21.03 -18.89 5.79
CA GLY A 294 20.58 -19.18 4.45
C GLY A 294 19.14 -18.76 4.17
N ALA A 295 18.47 -18.07 5.09
CA ALA A 295 17.10 -17.56 4.84
C ALA A 295 17.07 -16.60 3.65
N GLU A 296 16.11 -16.80 2.77
CA GLU A 296 15.77 -15.91 1.67
C GLU A 296 14.53 -15.10 2.07
N VAL A 297 14.76 -13.84 2.37
CA VAL A 297 13.75 -12.92 2.90
C VAL A 297 13.37 -11.93 1.81
N VAL A 298 12.07 -11.85 1.50
CA VAL A 298 11.55 -10.82 0.60
C VAL A 298 10.74 -9.80 1.40
N ALA A 299 11.09 -8.54 1.24
CA ALA A 299 10.39 -7.39 1.81
C ALA A 299 9.73 -6.57 0.69
N VAL A 300 8.41 -6.33 0.79
CA VAL A 300 7.68 -5.58 -0.23
C VAL A 300 7.68 -4.10 0.11
N LEU A 301 8.34 -3.28 -0.72
CA LEU A 301 8.29 -1.82 -0.65
C LEU A 301 7.14 -1.33 -1.53
N HIS A 302 6.02 -0.93 -0.90
CA HIS A 302 4.76 -0.65 -1.59
C HIS A 302 4.78 0.59 -2.45
N ASP A 303 5.58 1.61 -2.10
CA ASP A 303 5.68 2.90 -2.78
C ASP A 303 7.05 3.55 -2.57
N GLY A 304 7.29 4.62 -3.31
CA GLY A 304 8.47 5.46 -3.15
C GLY A 304 8.28 6.59 -2.15
N GLY A 305 9.39 7.19 -1.73
CA GLY A 305 9.43 8.26 -0.73
C GLY A 305 9.11 9.65 -1.25
N GLN A 306 8.97 9.85 -2.56
CA GLN A 306 8.73 11.18 -3.14
C GLN A 306 7.52 11.92 -2.53
N PRO A 307 6.36 11.27 -2.26
CA PRO A 307 5.23 11.94 -1.62
C PRO A 307 5.45 12.30 -0.14
N TYR A 308 6.56 11.87 0.45
CA TYR A 308 6.85 11.98 1.89
C TYR A 308 8.05 12.86 2.21
N LEU A 309 8.58 13.61 1.23
CA LEU A 309 9.76 14.47 1.43
C LEU A 309 9.51 15.56 2.47
N ASP A 310 8.29 16.09 2.52
CA ASP A 310 7.89 17.12 3.48
C ASP A 310 7.40 16.55 4.83
N THR A 311 7.46 15.23 5.01
CA THR A 311 7.02 14.53 6.24
C THR A 311 8.15 13.68 6.82
N ILE A 312 8.18 12.37 6.57
CA ILE A 312 9.16 11.44 7.18
C ILE A 312 10.63 11.77 6.83
N TYR A 313 10.88 12.53 5.76
CA TYR A 313 12.21 12.98 5.35
C TYR A 313 12.51 14.44 5.75
N SER A 314 11.56 15.16 6.35
CA SER A 314 11.73 16.50 6.90
C SER A 314 12.08 16.45 8.39
N ASP A 315 13.24 16.97 8.78
CA ASP A 315 13.65 17.00 10.19
C ASP A 315 12.71 17.86 11.04
N SER A 316 12.24 18.99 10.50
CA SER A 316 11.29 19.87 11.19
C SER A 316 9.96 19.17 11.44
N TRP A 317 9.44 18.44 10.46
CA TRP A 317 8.20 17.68 10.62
C TRP A 317 8.36 16.56 11.67
N VAL A 318 9.48 15.82 11.65
CA VAL A 318 9.74 14.75 12.63
C VAL A 318 9.89 15.34 14.02
N TYR A 319 10.59 16.45 14.20
CA TYR A 319 10.69 17.13 15.48
C TYR A 319 9.33 17.57 16.01
N GLU A 320 8.50 18.18 15.17
CA GLU A 320 7.17 18.66 15.57
C GLU A 320 6.23 17.53 16.02
N HIS A 321 6.33 16.35 15.41
CA HIS A 321 5.37 15.26 15.65
C HIS A 321 5.85 14.18 16.60
N PHE A 322 7.17 14.06 16.80
CA PHE A 322 7.77 12.99 17.62
C PHE A 322 8.67 13.51 18.75
N ASP A 323 8.85 14.83 18.85
CA ASP A 323 9.69 15.49 19.87
C ASP A 323 11.13 14.91 19.91
N ILE A 324 11.68 14.58 18.74
CA ILE A 324 13.05 14.10 18.57
C ILE A 324 13.88 15.12 17.80
N SER A 325 14.98 15.56 18.39
CA SER A 325 15.84 16.56 17.78
C SER A 325 16.56 16.02 16.52
N PRO A 326 16.89 16.89 15.53
CA PRO A 326 17.61 16.44 14.34
C PRO A 326 18.92 15.71 14.63
N PRO A 327 19.78 16.11 15.60
CA PRO A 327 20.97 15.34 15.95
C PRO A 327 20.66 13.95 16.53
N GLU A 328 19.64 13.84 17.36
CA GLU A 328 19.21 12.55 17.93
C GLU A 328 18.63 11.64 16.84
N LEU A 329 17.83 12.20 15.93
CA LEU A 329 17.31 11.45 14.79
C LEU A 329 18.46 10.94 13.89
N ALA A 330 19.45 11.79 13.61
CA ALA A 330 20.63 11.41 12.83
C ALA A 330 21.39 10.26 13.49
N ALA A 331 21.65 10.32 14.80
CA ALA A 331 22.31 9.26 15.55
C ALA A 331 21.55 7.92 15.46
N ARG A 332 20.22 7.95 15.58
CA ARG A 332 19.39 6.74 15.41
C ARG A 332 19.47 6.18 13.98
N VAL A 333 19.50 7.03 12.96
CA VAL A 333 19.62 6.62 11.56
C VAL A 333 20.97 6.01 11.28
N GLU A 334 22.05 6.53 11.84
CA GLU A 334 23.43 5.98 11.74
C GLU A 334 23.59 4.65 12.49
N GLY A 335 22.72 4.39 13.47
CA GLY A 335 22.76 3.17 14.28
C GLY A 335 23.59 3.33 15.55
N ASP A 336 23.98 4.55 15.91
CA ASP A 336 24.66 4.92 17.15
C ASP A 336 23.65 5.14 18.29
N SER A 337 22.77 4.17 18.54
CA SER A 337 21.94 4.20 19.77
C SER A 337 22.64 3.43 20.87
N GLU A 338 22.94 4.16 21.96
CA GLU A 338 23.38 3.59 23.23
C GLU A 338 22.44 2.51 23.79
#